data_6cb8ce02702b8061ab59e83677247060
#
_entry.id   6cb8ce02702b8061ab59e83677247060
#
_cell.length_a   1.000
_cell.length_b   1.000
_cell.length_c   1.000
_cell.angle_alpha   90.00
_cell.angle_beta   90.00
_cell.angle_gamma   90.00
#
_symmetry.space_group_name_H-M   'P 1'
#
loop_
_entity.id
_entity.type
_entity.pdbx_description
1 polymer ?
#
loop_
_entity_poly.entity_id
_entity_poly.type
_entity_poly.pdbx_seq_one_letter_code
_entity_poly.pdbx_strand_id
1 'polypeptide(L)'
;MAGDKATESATPEKARKWNSSHSTDVADKADALSTTKAINLDISMKTLNRWLPVIAIILIMLLSMHLRLSGFYERDWPYLRNIDSFYFWREMGEIVDNNGALPSHDDLRFAPDGFERNVPSLYSYIGAYAYGFFRIFMPDMQLWQFLIWFPALLASLVAIPAYLIGSYLLNRKAGALASIFMVFSVQFISRSLGGDPDSDAIVMLFLLSSIAGFLIAYKNLNKGRLLAKKNIIYPAITGIIIGLFALTWVGYWFAFVLIIGFIILKFLSDFIMTRKYDIGHLKNVWHNNRSLIFSFAVLIIAFYVITLPVFGAKFAANPFTAAFGSIGETEKIKGELEEFPNVFVSVAEMQSGGNIKDVAIRIGDMELVSQASGVPLMLIVLMSPFLLTIGCFIYLFYAFWKRREHFDTLLFMLIWFVGFLVASTVAIRFTLFLTPVYAICSAMFLAKLWDVLIKKK
;
A
#
# COMPACT_ATOMS: atom_id res chain seq x y z
N MET A 1 -2.76 69.45 71.04
CA MET A 1 -4.21 69.34 70.83
C MET A 1 -4.39 68.14 69.96
N ALA A 2 -4.55 66.99 70.51
CA ALA A 2 -5.75 66.29 70.94
C ALA A 2 -6.69 65.96 69.76
N GLY A 3 -6.84 64.71 69.51
CA GLY A 3 -7.83 64.13 68.61
C GLY A 3 -7.75 62.61 68.52
N ASP A 4 -8.13 61.97 69.64
CA ASP A 4 -8.42 60.57 69.76
C ASP A 4 -9.45 60.12 68.65
N LYS A 5 -9.21 59.02 67.94
CA LYS A 5 -10.25 58.21 67.34
C LYS A 5 -10.10 56.76 67.77
N ALA A 6 -11.09 56.37 68.53
CA ALA A 6 -11.29 55.07 69.10
C ALA A 6 -11.19 53.95 68.10
N THR A 7 -10.41 52.94 68.40
CA THR A 7 -10.38 51.65 67.80
C THR A 7 -11.54 50.81 68.33
N GLU A 8 -12.54 50.55 67.54
CA GLU A 8 -13.64 49.63 67.83
C GLU A 8 -13.14 48.18 67.67
N SER A 9 -12.94 47.50 68.80
CA SER A 9 -12.53 46.11 68.92
C SER A 9 -13.67 45.20 68.45
N ALA A 10 -13.49 44.56 67.39
CA ALA A 10 -14.40 43.53 66.92
C ALA A 10 -14.41 42.33 67.86
N THR A 11 -15.58 41.98 68.39
CA THR A 11 -15.80 40.85 69.28
C THR A 11 -15.42 39.48 68.65
N PRO A 12 -14.89 38.55 69.50
CA PRO A 12 -14.43 37.22 68.99
C PRO A 12 -15.50 36.39 68.27
N GLU A 13 -16.74 36.68 68.47
CA GLU A 13 -17.90 35.96 67.88
C GLU A 13 -18.12 36.28 66.38
N LYS A 14 -17.80 37.54 65.98
CA LYS A 14 -17.85 37.90 64.52
C LYS A 14 -16.70 37.29 63.71
N ALA A 15 -15.53 37.11 64.32
CA ALA A 15 -14.38 36.46 63.67
C ALA A 15 -14.59 34.95 63.50
N ARG A 16 -15.29 34.28 64.42
CA ARG A 16 -15.66 32.85 64.26
C ARG A 16 -16.70 32.61 63.18
N LYS A 17 -17.69 33.47 62.96
CA LYS A 17 -18.68 33.37 61.94
C LYS A 17 -18.07 33.62 60.54
N TRP A 18 -17.08 34.50 60.44
CA TRP A 18 -16.42 34.81 59.15
C TRP A 18 -15.51 33.65 58.67
N ASN A 19 -14.78 33.02 59.63
CA ASN A 19 -13.94 31.87 59.30
C ASN A 19 -14.76 30.58 58.99
N SER A 20 -15.95 30.39 59.55
CA SER A 20 -16.78 29.21 59.25
C SER A 20 -17.49 29.29 57.89
N SER A 21 -17.89 30.51 57.45
CA SER A 21 -18.51 30.67 56.12
C SER A 21 -17.49 30.58 54.99
N HIS A 22 -16.23 30.99 55.21
CA HIS A 22 -15.19 30.86 54.18
C HIS A 22 -14.61 29.45 54.08
N SER A 23 -14.60 28.68 55.17
CA SER A 23 -14.13 27.30 55.13
C SER A 23 -15.13 26.34 54.47
N THR A 24 -16.43 26.59 54.58
CA THR A 24 -17.45 25.80 53.87
C THR A 24 -17.49 26.11 52.37
N ASP A 25 -17.34 27.40 51.99
CA ASP A 25 -17.28 27.77 50.55
C ASP A 25 -16.03 27.25 49.84
N VAL A 26 -14.89 27.10 50.54
CA VAL A 26 -13.66 26.52 50.00
C VAL A 26 -13.75 25.00 49.93
N ALA A 27 -14.39 24.36 50.91
CA ALA A 27 -14.62 22.92 50.91
C ALA A 27 -15.62 22.49 49.80
N ASP A 28 -16.74 23.24 49.68
CA ASP A 28 -17.71 22.99 48.59
C ASP A 28 -17.14 23.25 47.19
N LYS A 29 -16.25 24.23 47.03
CA LYS A 29 -15.52 24.43 45.77
C LYS A 29 -14.45 23.37 45.53
N ALA A 30 -13.81 22.83 46.53
CA ALA A 30 -12.87 21.72 46.39
C ALA A 30 -13.58 20.42 46.05
N ASP A 31 -14.75 20.14 46.64
CA ASP A 31 -15.59 18.99 46.25
C ASP A 31 -16.22 19.16 44.88
N ALA A 32 -16.60 20.36 44.45
CA ALA A 32 -17.06 20.62 43.09
C ALA A 32 -15.94 20.48 42.03
N LEU A 33 -14.68 20.74 42.40
CA LEU A 33 -13.51 20.51 41.54
C LEU A 33 -13.01 19.05 41.54
N SER A 34 -13.35 18.27 42.57
CA SER A 34 -13.02 16.83 42.63
C SER A 34 -14.04 15.95 41.94
N THR A 35 -15.19 16.45 41.57
CA THR A 35 -16.13 15.78 40.63
C THR A 35 -15.74 16.04 39.16
N THR A 36 -14.49 15.86 38.81
CA THR A 36 -14.16 15.41 37.48
C THR A 36 -14.87 14.05 37.32
N LYS A 37 -16.06 14.05 36.67
CA LYS A 37 -16.69 12.84 36.21
C LYS A 37 -15.61 12.08 35.46
N ALA A 38 -15.01 11.08 36.09
CA ALA A 38 -14.23 10.06 35.38
C ALA A 38 -15.19 9.54 34.33
N ILE A 39 -14.94 9.86 33.07
CA ILE A 39 -15.66 9.27 31.93
C ILE A 39 -15.31 7.79 32.02
N ASN A 40 -16.14 7.02 32.68
CA ASN A 40 -16.06 5.56 32.69
C ASN A 40 -16.38 5.12 31.26
N LEU A 41 -15.35 5.11 30.42
CA LEU A 41 -15.38 4.48 29.09
C LEU A 41 -15.41 2.96 29.32
N ASP A 42 -16.59 2.44 29.63
CA ASP A 42 -16.84 0.99 29.69
C ASP A 42 -16.86 0.46 28.22
N ILE A 43 -15.67 0.43 27.62
CA ILE A 43 -15.49 -0.06 26.25
C ILE A 43 -15.57 -1.57 26.32
N SER A 44 -16.70 -2.12 25.88
CA SER A 44 -16.85 -3.57 25.73
C SER A 44 -15.65 -4.16 24.97
N MET A 45 -15.07 -5.26 25.46
CA MET A 45 -13.96 -5.99 24.82
C MET A 45 -14.28 -6.36 23.34
N LYS A 46 -15.55 -6.54 23.00
CA LYS A 46 -16.01 -6.76 21.61
C LYS A 46 -15.81 -5.52 20.75
N THR A 47 -16.11 -4.35 21.29
CA THR A 47 -15.91 -3.06 20.63
C THR A 47 -14.42 -2.78 20.44
N LEU A 48 -13.61 -2.99 21.48
CA LEU A 48 -12.15 -2.82 21.42
C LEU A 48 -11.54 -3.75 20.34
N ASN A 49 -11.88 -5.02 20.31
CA ASN A 49 -11.40 -5.98 19.31
C ASN A 49 -11.82 -5.64 17.88
N ARG A 50 -12.90 -4.88 17.70
CA ARG A 50 -13.35 -4.40 16.38
C ARG A 50 -12.51 -3.21 15.90
N TRP A 51 -12.20 -2.27 16.80
CA TRP A 51 -11.50 -1.04 16.46
C TRP A 51 -9.98 -1.15 16.50
N LEU A 52 -9.44 -2.12 17.28
CA LEU A 52 -7.99 -2.32 17.41
C LEU A 52 -7.24 -2.41 16.06
N PRO A 53 -7.70 -3.16 15.04
CA PRO A 53 -7.04 -3.18 13.74
C PRO A 53 -7.06 -1.82 13.05
N VAL A 54 -8.16 -1.06 13.16
CA VAL A 54 -8.28 0.26 12.55
C VAL A 54 -7.31 1.24 13.21
N ILE A 55 -7.27 1.26 14.54
CA ILE A 55 -6.34 2.10 15.31
C ILE A 55 -4.90 1.72 14.96
N ALA A 56 -4.58 0.42 14.91
CA ALA A 56 -3.25 -0.04 14.56
C ALA A 56 -2.83 0.43 13.15
N ILE A 57 -3.71 0.33 12.16
CA ILE A 57 -3.43 0.79 10.80
C ILE A 57 -3.19 2.31 10.79
N ILE A 58 -4.03 3.09 11.48
CA ILE A 58 -3.86 4.55 11.56
C ILE A 58 -2.51 4.89 12.20
N LEU A 59 -2.13 4.23 13.29
CA LEU A 59 -0.81 4.44 13.93
C LEU A 59 0.35 4.07 13.00
N ILE A 60 0.25 2.97 12.27
CA ILE A 60 1.24 2.55 11.26
C ILE A 60 1.35 3.60 10.17
N MET A 61 0.23 4.14 9.68
CA MET A 61 0.21 5.19 8.66
C MET A 61 0.87 6.48 9.16
N LEU A 62 0.53 6.94 10.35
CA LEU A 62 1.11 8.14 10.96
C LEU A 62 2.62 8.00 11.16
N LEU A 63 3.06 6.85 11.68
CA LEU A 63 4.49 6.57 11.88
C LEU A 63 5.22 6.46 10.54
N SER A 64 4.61 5.83 9.53
CA SER A 64 5.14 5.73 8.17
C SER A 64 5.32 7.10 7.54
N MET A 65 4.32 7.97 7.69
CA MET A 65 4.36 9.34 7.19
C MET A 65 5.44 10.16 7.93
N HIS A 66 5.49 10.08 9.25
CA HIS A 66 6.51 10.76 10.06
C HIS A 66 7.92 10.37 9.62
N LEU A 67 8.20 9.06 9.46
CA LEU A 67 9.53 8.57 9.05
C LEU A 67 9.95 9.12 7.67
N ARG A 68 9.02 9.23 6.72
CA ARG A 68 9.32 9.76 5.38
C ARG A 68 9.54 11.26 5.37
N LEU A 69 8.91 11.97 6.29
CA LEU A 69 9.03 13.42 6.42
C LEU A 69 10.22 13.84 7.28
N SER A 70 10.63 13.05 8.29
CA SER A 70 11.73 13.41 9.19
C SER A 70 13.02 13.70 8.42
N GLY A 71 13.39 12.84 7.49
CA GLY A 71 14.56 13.04 6.64
C GLY A 71 14.49 14.25 5.70
N PHE A 72 13.31 14.82 5.49
CA PHE A 72 13.16 16.09 4.76
C PHE A 72 13.47 17.29 5.65
N TYR A 73 12.94 17.32 6.88
CA TYR A 73 13.11 18.44 7.80
C TYR A 73 14.52 18.58 8.40
N GLU A 74 15.29 17.49 8.38
CA GLU A 74 16.68 17.49 8.88
C GLU A 74 17.69 18.03 7.86
N ARG A 75 17.25 18.53 6.69
CA ARG A 75 18.14 18.99 5.60
C ARG A 75 18.26 20.50 5.58
N ASP A 76 19.44 20.92 5.18
CA ASP A 76 19.73 22.33 4.89
C ASP A 76 19.01 22.85 3.62
N TRP A 77 18.45 21.93 2.81
CA TRP A 77 17.80 22.23 1.54
C TRP A 77 16.33 21.77 1.51
N PRO A 78 15.37 22.65 1.82
CA PRO A 78 13.97 22.33 1.97
C PRO A 78 13.16 22.34 0.65
N TYR A 79 13.73 21.85 -0.45
CA TYR A 79 13.06 21.82 -1.75
C TYR A 79 12.77 20.39 -2.22
N LEU A 80 12.02 20.29 -3.34
CA LEU A 80 11.77 19.00 -4.00
C LEU A 80 13.08 18.33 -4.41
N ARG A 81 13.06 17.02 -4.43
CA ARG A 81 14.20 16.17 -4.77
C ARG A 81 13.92 15.51 -6.10
N ASN A 82 15.00 15.03 -6.77
CA ASN A 82 14.88 14.23 -7.98
C ASN A 82 14.31 14.99 -9.18
N ILE A 83 14.70 14.58 -10.37
CA ILE A 83 14.30 15.21 -11.63
C ILE A 83 12.80 15.02 -11.90
N ASP A 84 12.29 13.81 -11.64
CA ASP A 84 10.89 13.47 -11.86
C ASP A 84 9.93 14.29 -10.98
N SER A 85 10.38 14.70 -9.79
CA SER A 85 9.62 15.57 -8.90
C SER A 85 9.30 16.92 -9.51
N PHE A 86 10.23 17.51 -10.27
CA PHE A 86 10.01 18.78 -10.96
C PHE A 86 9.08 18.62 -12.17
N TYR A 87 9.14 17.47 -12.83
CA TYR A 87 8.21 17.14 -13.91
C TYR A 87 6.76 17.07 -13.37
N PHE A 88 6.50 16.31 -12.32
CA PHE A 88 5.16 16.20 -11.74
C PHE A 88 4.69 17.51 -11.09
N TRP A 89 5.59 18.27 -10.45
CA TRP A 89 5.27 19.60 -9.94
C TRP A 89 4.79 20.54 -11.05
N ARG A 90 5.47 20.55 -12.20
CA ARG A 90 5.08 21.33 -13.36
C ARG A 90 3.73 20.90 -13.92
N GLU A 91 3.51 19.60 -14.15
CA GLU A 91 2.22 19.09 -14.65
C GLU A 91 1.07 19.46 -13.72
N MET A 92 1.24 19.27 -12.40
CA MET A 92 0.22 19.63 -11.41
C MET A 92 -0.02 21.14 -11.37
N GLY A 93 1.03 21.95 -11.55
CA GLY A 93 0.93 23.41 -11.69
C GLY A 93 0.13 23.81 -12.92
N GLU A 94 0.41 23.21 -14.08
CA GLU A 94 -0.34 23.45 -15.31
C GLU A 94 -1.83 23.12 -15.16
N ILE A 95 -2.17 22.03 -14.43
CA ILE A 95 -3.60 21.68 -14.14
C ILE A 95 -4.23 22.76 -13.26
N VAL A 96 -3.53 23.22 -12.22
CA VAL A 96 -4.04 24.25 -11.30
C VAL A 96 -4.25 25.58 -12.02
N ASP A 97 -3.30 26.00 -12.86
CA ASP A 97 -3.32 27.28 -13.58
C ASP A 97 -4.31 27.28 -14.74
N ASN A 98 -4.59 26.11 -15.35
CA ASN A 98 -5.53 25.96 -16.47
C ASN A 98 -6.92 25.47 -16.03
N ASN A 99 -7.40 25.90 -14.86
CA ASN A 99 -8.75 25.57 -14.36
C ASN A 99 -9.08 24.06 -14.31
N GLY A 100 -8.10 23.24 -14.00
CA GLY A 100 -8.26 21.79 -13.82
C GLY A 100 -8.04 20.97 -15.09
N ALA A 101 -7.53 21.55 -16.17
CA ALA A 101 -7.21 20.83 -17.40
C ALA A 101 -5.68 20.80 -17.65
N LEU A 102 -5.15 19.65 -18.02
CA LEU A 102 -3.77 19.53 -18.49
C LEU A 102 -3.74 19.80 -20.00
N PRO A 103 -2.92 20.74 -20.50
CA PRO A 103 -2.75 20.96 -21.93
C PRO A 103 -2.31 19.70 -22.67
N SER A 104 -2.85 19.46 -23.87
CA SER A 104 -2.49 18.28 -24.69
C SER A 104 -1.06 18.35 -25.22
N HIS A 105 -0.55 19.57 -25.43
CA HIS A 105 0.81 19.79 -25.89
C HIS A 105 1.71 20.29 -24.77
N ASP A 106 2.93 19.79 -24.71
CA ASP A 106 3.98 20.16 -23.75
C ASP A 106 5.15 20.77 -24.51
N ASP A 107 5.22 22.11 -24.54
CA ASP A 107 6.23 22.87 -25.28
C ASP A 107 7.66 22.70 -24.72
N LEU A 108 7.78 22.31 -23.45
CA LEU A 108 9.09 22.19 -22.78
C LEU A 108 9.70 20.80 -22.90
N ARG A 109 8.86 19.78 -23.15
CA ARG A 109 9.33 18.42 -23.34
C ARG A 109 9.73 18.21 -24.80
N PHE A 110 10.96 17.79 -25.06
CA PHE A 110 11.56 17.67 -26.40
C PHE A 110 11.59 19.01 -27.18
N ALA A 111 11.86 20.13 -26.49
CA ALA A 111 11.98 21.42 -27.13
C ALA A 111 13.04 21.39 -28.26
N PRO A 112 12.82 22.09 -29.44
CA PRO A 112 11.74 23.05 -29.68
C PRO A 112 10.41 22.43 -30.15
N ASP A 113 10.36 21.14 -30.55
CA ASP A 113 9.20 20.54 -31.23
C ASP A 113 8.04 20.28 -30.29
N GLY A 114 8.29 20.18 -28.96
CA GLY A 114 7.29 19.86 -27.96
C GLY A 114 6.90 18.38 -27.95
N PHE A 115 5.91 18.03 -27.12
CA PHE A 115 5.44 16.67 -26.96
C PHE A 115 3.91 16.60 -26.81
N GLU A 116 3.26 15.80 -27.62
CA GLU A 116 1.83 15.51 -27.48
C GLU A 116 1.59 14.51 -26.35
N ARG A 117 0.83 14.92 -25.34
CA ARG A 117 0.45 14.09 -24.20
C ARG A 117 -0.68 13.15 -24.60
N ASN A 118 -0.36 11.93 -25.01
CA ASN A 118 -1.33 10.91 -25.42
C ASN A 118 -1.93 10.12 -24.26
N VAL A 119 -1.34 10.20 -23.08
CA VAL A 119 -1.73 9.42 -21.89
C VAL A 119 -2.14 10.37 -20.76
N PRO A 120 -3.34 10.22 -20.20
CA PRO A 120 -3.76 11.04 -19.07
C PRO A 120 -2.88 10.72 -17.85
N SER A 121 -2.37 11.77 -17.23
CA SER A 121 -1.60 11.67 -15.99
C SER A 121 -2.56 11.72 -14.79
N LEU A 122 -3.24 10.62 -14.49
CA LEU A 122 -4.17 10.59 -13.34
C LEU A 122 -3.47 10.98 -12.04
N TYR A 123 -2.19 10.61 -11.89
CA TYR A 123 -1.38 11.02 -10.73
C TYR A 123 -1.31 12.54 -10.58
N SER A 124 -1.02 13.25 -11.67
CA SER A 124 -0.94 14.71 -11.67
C SER A 124 -2.31 15.36 -11.38
N TYR A 125 -3.39 14.81 -11.90
CA TYR A 125 -4.75 15.25 -11.55
C TYR A 125 -5.08 15.03 -10.08
N ILE A 126 -4.77 13.84 -9.53
CA ILE A 126 -5.00 13.57 -8.10
C ILE A 126 -4.21 14.56 -7.23
N GLY A 127 -2.94 14.83 -7.57
CA GLY A 127 -2.12 15.79 -6.85
C GLY A 127 -2.66 17.22 -6.93
N ALA A 128 -3.01 17.68 -8.12
CA ALA A 128 -3.55 19.03 -8.32
C ALA A 128 -4.88 19.25 -7.58
N TYR A 129 -5.83 18.31 -7.69
CA TYR A 129 -7.10 18.42 -6.99
C TYR A 129 -6.97 18.23 -5.47
N ALA A 130 -6.09 17.34 -5.02
CA ALA A 130 -5.78 17.23 -3.59
C ALA A 130 -5.17 18.53 -3.06
N TYR A 131 -4.23 19.15 -3.77
CA TYR A 131 -3.71 20.47 -3.42
C TYR A 131 -4.84 21.52 -3.33
N GLY A 132 -5.73 21.59 -4.32
CA GLY A 132 -6.88 22.48 -4.30
C GLY A 132 -7.76 22.30 -3.06
N PHE A 133 -7.99 21.04 -2.66
CA PHE A 133 -8.73 20.73 -1.42
C PHE A 133 -7.98 21.20 -0.16
N PHE A 134 -6.67 20.94 -0.05
CA PHE A 134 -5.88 21.37 1.12
C PHE A 134 -5.77 22.89 1.20
N ARG A 135 -5.70 23.58 0.07
CA ARG A 135 -5.65 25.05 -0.01
C ARG A 135 -6.90 25.73 0.57
N ILE A 136 -8.06 25.05 0.64
CA ILE A 136 -9.26 25.57 1.31
C ILE A 136 -8.96 25.82 2.80
N PHE A 137 -8.15 24.98 3.44
CA PHE A 137 -7.79 25.07 4.86
C PHE A 137 -6.48 25.83 5.10
N MET A 138 -5.62 25.90 4.10
CA MET A 138 -4.29 26.52 4.14
C MET A 138 -4.10 27.39 2.89
N PRO A 139 -4.70 28.61 2.81
CA PRO A 139 -4.73 29.43 1.60
C PRO A 139 -3.34 29.85 1.10
N ASP A 140 -2.38 30.05 2.02
CA ASP A 140 -1.03 30.50 1.70
C ASP A 140 -0.07 29.37 1.30
N MET A 141 -0.54 28.08 1.35
CA MET A 141 0.30 26.95 0.99
C MET A 141 0.60 26.96 -0.52
N GLN A 142 1.88 26.90 -0.86
CA GLN A 142 2.34 26.74 -2.24
C GLN A 142 2.26 25.27 -2.68
N LEU A 143 2.09 25.02 -3.98
CA LEU A 143 2.00 23.67 -4.54
C LEU A 143 3.21 22.80 -4.18
N TRP A 144 4.45 23.35 -4.28
CA TRP A 144 5.66 22.61 -3.93
C TRP A 144 5.71 22.20 -2.45
N GLN A 145 5.16 23.01 -1.56
CA GLN A 145 5.07 22.69 -0.12
C GLN A 145 4.11 21.52 0.12
N PHE A 146 2.97 21.50 -0.57
CA PHE A 146 2.06 20.37 -0.55
C PHE A 146 2.72 19.10 -1.05
N LEU A 147 3.51 19.19 -2.13
CA LEU A 147 4.18 18.05 -2.75
C LEU A 147 5.30 17.44 -1.88
N ILE A 148 5.75 18.13 -0.83
CA ILE A 148 6.63 17.52 0.18
C ILE A 148 5.89 16.40 0.93
N TRP A 149 4.62 16.60 1.23
CA TRP A 149 3.80 15.69 2.03
C TRP A 149 3.11 14.60 1.20
N PHE A 150 2.82 14.92 -0.04
CA PHE A 150 1.97 14.11 -0.90
C PHE A 150 2.48 12.67 -1.11
N PRO A 151 3.75 12.41 -1.48
CA PRO A 151 4.26 11.05 -1.61
C PRO A 151 4.25 10.28 -0.29
N ALA A 152 4.58 10.92 0.82
CA ALA A 152 4.56 10.31 2.14
C ALA A 152 3.13 9.91 2.57
N LEU A 153 2.13 10.73 2.24
CA LEU A 153 0.71 10.43 2.46
C LEU A 153 0.28 9.21 1.63
N LEU A 154 0.54 9.22 0.32
CA LEU A 154 0.18 8.10 -0.57
C LEU A 154 0.86 6.80 -0.15
N ALA A 155 2.14 6.85 0.20
CA ALA A 155 2.88 5.70 0.68
C ALA A 155 2.34 5.15 2.00
N SER A 156 1.89 6.02 2.92
CA SER A 156 1.27 5.58 4.17
C SER A 156 -0.04 4.84 3.95
N LEU A 157 -0.84 5.26 2.96
CA LEU A 157 -2.10 4.59 2.59
C LEU A 157 -1.90 3.15 2.10
N VAL A 158 -0.71 2.78 1.64
CA VAL A 158 -0.36 1.40 1.23
C VAL A 158 -0.49 0.41 2.38
N ALA A 159 -0.44 0.86 3.64
CA ALA A 159 -0.70 0.03 4.82
C ALA A 159 -2.07 -0.66 4.75
N ILE A 160 -3.09 0.00 4.19
CA ILE A 160 -4.46 -0.52 4.12
C ILE A 160 -4.55 -1.78 3.22
N PRO A 161 -4.20 -1.72 1.93
CA PRO A 161 -4.24 -2.91 1.09
C PRO A 161 -3.26 -3.99 1.55
N ALA A 162 -2.09 -3.67 2.09
CA ALA A 162 -1.17 -4.64 2.67
C ALA A 162 -1.82 -5.39 3.85
N TYR A 163 -2.52 -4.68 4.76
CA TYR A 163 -3.31 -5.29 5.83
C TYR A 163 -4.37 -6.25 5.29
N LEU A 164 -5.12 -5.81 4.29
CA LEU A 164 -6.18 -6.61 3.69
C LEU A 164 -5.61 -7.90 3.10
N ILE A 165 -4.55 -7.81 2.31
CA ILE A 165 -3.91 -8.98 1.68
C ILE A 165 -3.44 -9.97 2.75
N GLY A 166 -2.64 -9.55 3.71
CA GLY A 166 -2.14 -10.42 4.79
C GLY A 166 -3.26 -11.04 5.62
N SER A 167 -4.32 -10.27 5.90
CA SER A 167 -5.50 -10.74 6.64
C SER A 167 -6.30 -11.77 5.86
N TYR A 168 -6.47 -11.59 4.55
CA TYR A 168 -7.19 -12.54 3.69
C TYR A 168 -6.40 -13.79 3.39
N LEU A 169 -5.07 -13.70 3.27
CA LEU A 169 -4.22 -14.86 3.01
C LEU A 169 -4.03 -15.75 4.23
N LEU A 170 -3.96 -15.18 5.42
CA LEU A 170 -3.77 -15.96 6.64
C LEU A 170 -4.70 -15.52 7.79
N ASN A 171 -4.43 -14.39 8.46
CA ASN A 171 -5.21 -13.85 9.57
C ASN A 171 -4.89 -12.38 9.86
N ARG A 172 -5.65 -11.76 10.80
CA ARG A 172 -5.48 -10.33 11.16
C ARG A 172 -4.08 -9.97 11.68
N LYS A 173 -3.38 -10.89 12.35
CA LYS A 173 -2.00 -10.67 12.83
C LYS A 173 -1.05 -10.55 11.64
N ALA A 174 -1.19 -11.47 10.67
CA ALA A 174 -0.44 -11.39 9.42
C ALA A 174 -0.75 -10.09 8.66
N GLY A 175 -2.01 -9.63 8.67
CA GLY A 175 -2.38 -8.34 8.08
C GLY A 175 -1.64 -7.17 8.72
N ALA A 176 -1.66 -7.08 10.05
CA ALA A 176 -0.97 -5.99 10.77
C ALA A 176 0.55 -6.00 10.51
N LEU A 177 1.17 -7.19 10.58
CA LEU A 177 2.60 -7.33 10.27
C LEU A 177 2.91 -7.02 8.80
N ALA A 178 2.03 -7.40 7.85
CA ALA A 178 2.20 -7.09 6.43
C ALA A 178 2.17 -5.58 6.18
N SER A 179 1.28 -4.83 6.87
CA SER A 179 1.27 -3.37 6.83
C SER A 179 2.60 -2.79 7.29
N ILE A 180 3.12 -3.25 8.44
CA ILE A 180 4.40 -2.78 9.00
C ILE A 180 5.53 -3.08 8.02
N PHE A 181 5.73 -4.34 7.62
CA PHE A 181 6.82 -4.71 6.74
C PHE A 181 6.77 -4.01 5.38
N MET A 182 5.55 -3.76 4.86
CA MET A 182 5.40 -3.08 3.58
C MET A 182 5.80 -1.60 3.66
N VAL A 183 5.22 -0.85 4.59
CA VAL A 183 5.45 0.61 4.64
C VAL A 183 6.80 1.00 5.24
N PHE A 184 7.44 0.10 6.02
CA PHE A 184 8.79 0.29 6.57
C PHE A 184 9.88 -0.42 5.77
N SER A 185 9.56 -1.03 4.63
CA SER A 185 10.57 -1.58 3.73
C SER A 185 11.48 -0.49 3.20
N VAL A 186 12.80 -0.69 3.29
CA VAL A 186 13.81 0.25 2.81
C VAL A 186 13.61 0.57 1.33
N GLN A 187 13.33 -0.44 0.51
CA GLN A 187 13.08 -0.28 -0.92
C GLN A 187 11.88 0.64 -1.19
N PHE A 188 10.81 0.53 -0.41
CA PHE A 188 9.64 1.38 -0.59
C PHE A 188 9.81 2.77 0.02
N ILE A 189 10.54 2.89 1.16
CA ILE A 189 10.86 4.18 1.77
C ILE A 189 11.69 5.02 0.80
N SER A 190 12.75 4.45 0.21
CA SER A 190 13.65 5.17 -0.69
C SER A 190 12.95 5.73 -1.94
N ARG A 191 11.80 5.16 -2.33
CA ARG A 191 10.98 5.56 -3.48
C ARG A 191 9.76 6.42 -3.12
N SER A 192 9.63 6.84 -1.88
CA SER A 192 8.45 7.57 -1.39
C SER A 192 8.76 8.54 -0.27
N LEU A 193 9.98 9.09 -0.27
CA LEU A 193 10.42 10.08 0.71
C LEU A 193 9.67 11.39 0.56
N GLY A 194 9.57 12.14 1.64
CA GLY A 194 9.05 13.51 1.61
C GLY A 194 9.87 14.40 0.68
N GLY A 195 9.18 15.18 -0.15
CA GLY A 195 9.80 16.03 -1.16
C GLY A 195 10.23 15.30 -2.44
N ASP A 196 9.81 14.03 -2.60
CA ASP A 196 10.02 13.25 -3.83
C ASP A 196 8.66 12.79 -4.41
N PRO A 197 7.87 13.71 -4.99
CA PRO A 197 6.56 13.42 -5.56
C PRO A 197 6.64 12.66 -6.90
N ASP A 198 7.36 11.54 -6.90
CA ASP A 198 7.30 10.56 -7.98
C ASP A 198 6.04 9.68 -7.85
N SER A 199 5.67 9.04 -8.95
CA SER A 199 4.48 8.18 -9.06
C SER A 199 4.60 6.84 -8.33
N ASP A 200 5.76 6.41 -7.87
CA ASP A 200 6.01 5.09 -7.28
C ASP A 200 5.09 4.79 -6.07
N ALA A 201 4.80 5.80 -5.25
CA ALA A 201 3.90 5.63 -4.10
C ALA A 201 2.47 5.29 -4.50
N ILE A 202 1.90 5.98 -5.50
CA ILE A 202 0.54 5.72 -5.97
C ILE A 202 0.46 4.46 -6.82
N VAL A 203 1.49 4.14 -7.59
CA VAL A 203 1.62 2.88 -8.34
C VAL A 203 1.54 1.69 -7.39
N MET A 204 2.28 1.73 -6.29
CA MET A 204 2.25 0.69 -5.27
C MET A 204 0.87 0.61 -4.57
N LEU A 205 0.25 1.76 -4.29
CA LEU A 205 -1.09 1.83 -3.71
C LEU A 205 -2.13 1.16 -4.63
N PHE A 206 -2.12 1.47 -5.93
CA PHE A 206 -3.05 0.86 -6.88
C PHE A 206 -2.78 -0.62 -7.12
N LEU A 207 -1.52 -1.03 -7.25
CA LEU A 207 -1.16 -2.44 -7.42
C LEU A 207 -1.68 -3.28 -6.23
N LEU A 208 -1.35 -2.89 -5.01
CA LEU A 208 -1.78 -3.64 -3.83
C LEU A 208 -3.29 -3.56 -3.61
N SER A 209 -3.93 -2.43 -3.92
CA SER A 209 -5.39 -2.30 -3.88
C SER A 209 -6.08 -3.20 -4.89
N SER A 210 -5.52 -3.37 -6.09
CA SER A 210 -6.01 -4.29 -7.12
C SER A 210 -5.93 -5.75 -6.65
N ILE A 211 -4.81 -6.13 -6.04
CA ILE A 211 -4.61 -7.47 -5.48
C ILE A 211 -5.53 -7.71 -4.28
N ALA A 212 -5.64 -6.76 -3.36
CA ALA A 212 -6.55 -6.84 -2.23
C ALA A 212 -8.00 -7.00 -2.69
N GLY A 213 -8.43 -6.18 -3.65
CA GLY A 213 -9.76 -6.24 -4.25
C GLY A 213 -10.04 -7.59 -4.89
N PHE A 214 -9.09 -8.15 -5.66
CA PHE A 214 -9.22 -9.47 -6.24
C PHE A 214 -9.33 -10.57 -5.18
N LEU A 215 -8.49 -10.55 -4.15
CA LEU A 215 -8.54 -11.54 -3.06
C LEU A 215 -9.86 -11.46 -2.28
N ILE A 216 -10.38 -10.25 -2.04
CA ILE A 216 -11.69 -10.02 -1.44
C ILE A 216 -12.79 -10.61 -2.32
N ALA A 217 -12.77 -10.33 -3.62
CA ALA A 217 -13.73 -10.87 -4.57
C ALA A 217 -13.67 -12.40 -4.58
N TYR A 218 -12.47 -12.98 -4.71
CA TYR A 218 -12.24 -14.43 -4.76
C TYR A 218 -12.77 -15.16 -3.52
N LYS A 219 -12.41 -14.67 -2.31
CA LYS A 219 -12.85 -15.31 -1.05
C LYS A 219 -14.34 -15.13 -0.73
N ASN A 220 -14.99 -14.14 -1.32
CA ASN A 220 -16.42 -13.89 -1.15
C ASN A 220 -17.28 -14.47 -2.29
N LEU A 221 -16.70 -15.22 -3.23
CA LEU A 221 -17.43 -15.85 -4.32
C LEU A 221 -18.60 -16.71 -3.83
N ASN A 222 -19.78 -16.42 -4.39
CA ASN A 222 -20.94 -17.29 -4.22
C ASN A 222 -20.95 -18.31 -5.36
N LYS A 223 -20.59 -19.57 -5.06
CA LYS A 223 -20.54 -20.66 -6.03
C LYS A 223 -21.91 -21.17 -6.45
N GLY A 224 -22.92 -21.01 -5.58
CA GLY A 224 -24.28 -21.51 -5.82
C GLY A 224 -25.11 -20.61 -6.74
N ARG A 225 -24.89 -19.29 -6.69
CA ARG A 225 -25.66 -18.31 -7.46
C ARG A 225 -24.73 -17.38 -8.25
N LEU A 226 -24.71 -17.54 -9.57
CA LEU A 226 -23.82 -16.79 -10.46
C LEU A 226 -24.01 -15.27 -10.34
N LEU A 227 -25.25 -14.79 -10.42
CA LEU A 227 -25.65 -13.36 -10.31
C LEU A 227 -25.80 -12.90 -8.85
N ALA A 228 -25.08 -13.51 -7.90
CA ALA A 228 -25.06 -12.99 -6.53
C ALA A 228 -24.39 -11.62 -6.48
N LYS A 229 -24.92 -10.68 -5.67
CA LYS A 229 -24.35 -9.32 -5.51
C LYS A 229 -22.84 -9.32 -5.26
N LYS A 230 -22.36 -10.29 -4.49
CA LYS A 230 -20.91 -10.42 -4.18
C LYS A 230 -20.06 -10.75 -5.41
N ASN A 231 -20.60 -11.52 -6.36
CA ASN A 231 -19.93 -11.87 -7.61
C ASN A 231 -19.90 -10.72 -8.63
N ILE A 232 -20.62 -9.63 -8.33
CA ILE A 232 -20.69 -8.43 -9.19
C ILE A 232 -19.97 -7.25 -8.53
N ILE A 233 -20.31 -6.91 -7.28
CA ILE A 233 -19.84 -5.67 -6.64
C ILE A 233 -18.32 -5.70 -6.41
N TYR A 234 -17.79 -6.76 -5.77
CA TYR A 234 -16.36 -6.81 -5.47
C TYR A 234 -15.49 -6.86 -6.73
N PRO A 235 -15.78 -7.70 -7.75
CA PRO A 235 -15.01 -7.68 -8.99
C PRO A 235 -15.15 -6.35 -9.75
N ALA A 236 -16.32 -5.71 -9.74
CA ALA A 236 -16.51 -4.40 -10.37
C ALA A 236 -15.64 -3.32 -9.71
N ILE A 237 -15.62 -3.26 -8.38
CA ILE A 237 -14.72 -2.35 -7.65
C ILE A 237 -13.25 -2.63 -8.01
N THR A 238 -12.87 -3.90 -8.07
CA THR A 238 -11.50 -4.28 -8.46
C THR A 238 -11.18 -3.83 -9.88
N GLY A 239 -12.10 -4.01 -10.82
CA GLY A 239 -11.94 -3.55 -12.21
C GLY A 239 -11.79 -2.03 -12.31
N ILE A 240 -12.58 -1.27 -11.54
CA ILE A 240 -12.45 0.19 -11.44
C ILE A 240 -11.05 0.57 -10.92
N ILE A 241 -10.57 -0.07 -9.84
CA ILE A 241 -9.24 0.21 -9.28
C ILE A 241 -8.14 -0.06 -10.32
N ILE A 242 -8.21 -1.18 -11.06
CA ILE A 242 -7.24 -1.47 -12.12
C ILE A 242 -7.37 -0.47 -13.27
N GLY A 243 -8.59 -0.01 -13.58
CA GLY A 243 -8.81 1.05 -14.57
C GLY A 243 -8.14 2.37 -14.19
N LEU A 244 -8.30 2.80 -12.93
CA LEU A 244 -7.61 3.98 -12.40
C LEU A 244 -6.09 3.78 -12.37
N PHE A 245 -5.62 2.56 -12.11
CA PHE A 245 -4.21 2.21 -12.20
C PHE A 245 -3.68 2.37 -13.63
N ALA A 246 -4.44 1.94 -14.63
CA ALA A 246 -4.08 2.12 -16.04
C ALA A 246 -3.99 3.60 -16.47
N LEU A 247 -4.82 4.47 -15.89
CA LEU A 247 -4.75 5.92 -16.10
C LEU A 247 -3.55 6.57 -15.38
N THR A 248 -2.93 5.84 -14.44
CA THR A 248 -1.79 6.34 -13.67
C THR A 248 -0.47 5.88 -14.24
N TRP A 249 -0.36 4.62 -14.67
CA TRP A 249 0.90 4.02 -15.07
C TRP A 249 0.73 2.89 -16.09
N VAL A 250 1.59 2.88 -17.10
CA VAL A 250 1.55 1.90 -18.19
C VAL A 250 1.76 0.45 -17.73
N GLY A 251 2.44 0.22 -16.60
CA GLY A 251 2.68 -1.11 -16.04
C GLY A 251 1.50 -1.71 -15.26
N TYR A 252 0.29 -1.14 -15.33
CA TYR A 252 -0.91 -1.69 -14.68
C TYR A 252 -1.19 -3.16 -15.05
N TRP A 253 -0.70 -3.63 -16.19
CA TRP A 253 -0.85 -4.99 -16.68
C TRP A 253 -0.25 -6.05 -15.74
N PHE A 254 0.68 -5.68 -14.85
CA PHE A 254 1.17 -6.58 -13.81
C PHE A 254 0.04 -7.15 -12.92
N ALA A 255 -0.97 -6.33 -12.59
CA ALA A 255 -2.14 -6.80 -11.85
C ALA A 255 -2.92 -7.86 -12.64
N PHE A 256 -3.10 -7.67 -13.95
CA PHE A 256 -3.76 -8.65 -14.82
C PHE A 256 -2.97 -9.94 -14.93
N VAL A 257 -1.65 -9.87 -15.15
CA VAL A 257 -0.79 -11.07 -15.24
C VAL A 257 -0.90 -11.92 -13.98
N LEU A 258 -0.88 -11.30 -12.79
CA LEU A 258 -1.05 -12.02 -11.53
C LEU A 258 -2.44 -12.66 -11.40
N ILE A 259 -3.49 -11.92 -11.72
CA ILE A 259 -4.88 -12.40 -11.61
C ILE A 259 -5.16 -13.51 -12.64
N ILE A 260 -4.80 -13.31 -13.90
CA ILE A 260 -4.99 -14.27 -14.97
C ILE A 260 -4.15 -15.52 -14.71
N GLY A 261 -2.89 -15.36 -14.34
CA GLY A 261 -1.99 -16.45 -13.98
C GLY A 261 -2.56 -17.30 -12.84
N PHE A 262 -3.10 -16.65 -11.80
CA PHE A 262 -3.77 -17.36 -10.70
C PHE A 262 -5.00 -18.13 -11.19
N ILE A 263 -5.88 -17.52 -11.99
CA ILE A 263 -7.09 -18.17 -12.50
C ILE A 263 -6.73 -19.39 -13.35
N ILE A 264 -5.77 -19.25 -14.27
CA ILE A 264 -5.32 -20.35 -15.14
C ILE A 264 -4.74 -21.50 -14.30
N LEU A 265 -3.80 -21.19 -13.40
CA LEU A 265 -3.16 -22.24 -12.60
C LEU A 265 -4.13 -22.85 -11.57
N LYS A 266 -5.09 -22.08 -11.06
CA LYS A 266 -6.17 -22.64 -10.24
C LYS A 266 -7.03 -23.61 -11.02
N PHE A 267 -7.45 -23.27 -12.23
CA PHE A 267 -8.22 -24.16 -13.10
C PHE A 267 -7.44 -25.42 -13.45
N LEU A 268 -6.16 -25.26 -13.82
CA LEU A 268 -5.26 -26.39 -14.13
C LEU A 268 -5.04 -27.31 -12.92
N SER A 269 -4.84 -26.73 -11.74
CA SER A 269 -4.66 -27.50 -10.51
C SER A 269 -5.92 -28.28 -10.12
N ASP A 270 -7.10 -27.67 -10.24
CA ASP A 270 -8.37 -28.33 -9.96
C ASP A 270 -8.59 -29.51 -10.94
N PHE A 271 -8.13 -29.36 -12.19
CA PHE A 271 -8.17 -30.42 -13.19
C PHE A 271 -7.22 -31.57 -12.85
N ILE A 272 -5.96 -31.27 -12.50
CA ILE A 272 -4.93 -32.29 -12.21
C ILE A 272 -5.22 -33.03 -10.89
N MET A 273 -5.65 -32.30 -9.85
CA MET A 273 -5.80 -32.88 -8.50
C MET A 273 -6.90 -33.94 -8.40
N THR A 274 -7.87 -33.95 -9.28
CA THR A 274 -8.98 -34.91 -9.28
C THR A 274 -8.64 -36.25 -9.93
N ARG A 275 -7.50 -36.37 -10.62
CA ARG A 275 -6.99 -37.62 -11.26
C ARG A 275 -7.94 -38.31 -12.21
N LYS A 276 -9.00 -37.66 -12.67
CA LYS A 276 -9.94 -38.19 -13.68
C LYS A 276 -9.83 -37.30 -14.91
N TYR A 277 -9.39 -37.85 -16.01
CA TYR A 277 -9.11 -37.13 -17.26
C TYR A 277 -10.17 -37.43 -18.35
N ASP A 278 -11.46 -37.33 -17.96
CA ASP A 278 -12.59 -37.49 -18.85
C ASP A 278 -13.31 -36.15 -19.13
N ILE A 279 -14.16 -36.12 -20.16
CA ILE A 279 -14.94 -34.93 -20.55
C ILE A 279 -15.92 -34.54 -19.43
N GLY A 280 -16.47 -35.50 -18.69
CA GLY A 280 -17.35 -35.28 -17.57
C GLY A 280 -16.62 -34.55 -16.44
N HIS A 281 -15.35 -34.88 -16.21
CA HIS A 281 -14.52 -34.20 -15.22
C HIS A 281 -14.23 -32.74 -15.62
N LEU A 282 -13.86 -32.48 -16.87
CA LEU A 282 -13.65 -31.11 -17.38
C LEU A 282 -14.91 -30.26 -17.17
N LYS A 283 -16.10 -30.80 -17.42
CA LYS A 283 -17.38 -30.12 -17.19
C LYS A 283 -17.60 -29.80 -15.70
N ASN A 284 -17.19 -30.69 -14.80
CA ASN A 284 -17.27 -30.43 -13.35
C ASN A 284 -16.31 -29.34 -12.88
N VAL A 285 -15.06 -29.35 -13.37
CA VAL A 285 -14.07 -28.29 -13.07
C VAL A 285 -14.56 -26.94 -13.57
N TRP A 286 -15.11 -26.90 -14.78
CA TRP A 286 -15.74 -25.69 -15.34
C TRP A 286 -16.90 -25.21 -14.45
N HIS A 287 -17.80 -26.12 -14.07
CA HIS A 287 -18.95 -25.77 -13.23
C HIS A 287 -18.53 -25.20 -11.86
N ASN A 288 -17.49 -25.78 -11.25
CA ASN A 288 -16.97 -25.32 -9.97
C ASN A 288 -16.31 -23.93 -10.04
N ASN A 289 -15.72 -23.60 -11.19
CA ASN A 289 -15.01 -22.32 -11.39
C ASN A 289 -15.84 -21.26 -12.16
N ARG A 290 -17.08 -21.59 -12.59
CA ARG A 290 -17.92 -20.66 -13.38
C ARG A 290 -18.15 -19.30 -12.71
N SER A 291 -18.30 -19.29 -11.38
CA SER A 291 -18.47 -18.03 -10.62
C SER A 291 -17.20 -17.19 -10.61
N LEU A 292 -16.01 -17.80 -10.60
CA LEU A 292 -14.73 -17.11 -10.72
C LEU A 292 -14.57 -16.49 -12.10
N ILE A 293 -14.89 -17.25 -13.16
CA ILE A 293 -14.82 -16.78 -14.56
C ILE A 293 -15.83 -15.62 -14.77
N PHE A 294 -17.05 -15.77 -14.27
CA PHE A 294 -18.05 -14.71 -14.34
C PHE A 294 -17.58 -13.44 -13.61
N SER A 295 -17.04 -13.58 -12.41
CA SER A 295 -16.49 -12.45 -11.63
C SER A 295 -15.32 -11.79 -12.34
N PHE A 296 -14.48 -12.55 -13.01
CA PHE A 296 -13.39 -12.01 -13.85
C PHE A 296 -13.95 -11.25 -15.05
N ALA A 297 -15.00 -11.75 -15.72
CA ALA A 297 -15.66 -11.02 -16.80
C ALA A 297 -16.24 -9.67 -16.32
N VAL A 298 -16.88 -9.64 -15.12
CA VAL A 298 -17.37 -8.40 -14.51
C VAL A 298 -16.22 -7.43 -14.22
N LEU A 299 -15.09 -7.91 -13.72
CA LEU A 299 -13.88 -7.11 -13.48
C LEU A 299 -13.39 -6.47 -14.79
N ILE A 300 -13.29 -7.25 -15.87
CA ILE A 300 -12.87 -6.76 -17.20
C ILE A 300 -13.83 -5.70 -17.74
N ILE A 301 -15.13 -5.93 -17.62
CA ILE A 301 -16.14 -4.94 -18.05
C ILE A 301 -15.98 -3.63 -17.28
N ALA A 302 -15.84 -3.69 -15.94
CA ALA A 302 -15.65 -2.52 -15.11
C ALA A 302 -14.35 -1.77 -15.41
N PHE A 303 -13.28 -2.50 -15.71
CA PHE A 303 -12.02 -1.94 -16.19
C PHE A 303 -12.21 -1.15 -17.50
N TYR A 304 -12.90 -1.72 -18.48
CA TYR A 304 -13.14 -1.07 -19.77
C TYR A 304 -14.08 0.14 -19.66
N VAL A 305 -15.03 0.13 -18.74
CA VAL A 305 -15.88 1.32 -18.48
C VAL A 305 -15.03 2.53 -18.10
N ILE A 306 -13.90 2.33 -17.40
CA ILE A 306 -12.99 3.41 -17.02
C ILE A 306 -12.01 3.76 -18.16
N THR A 307 -11.46 2.76 -18.86
CA THR A 307 -10.31 2.97 -19.73
C THR A 307 -10.67 3.29 -21.17
N LEU A 308 -11.73 2.70 -21.74
CA LEU A 308 -12.09 2.94 -23.13
C LEU A 308 -12.52 4.37 -23.47
N PRO A 309 -13.24 5.12 -22.58
CA PRO A 309 -13.54 6.52 -22.85
C PRO A 309 -12.29 7.40 -22.99
N VAL A 310 -11.19 7.01 -22.35
CA VAL A 310 -9.93 7.77 -22.32
C VAL A 310 -8.97 7.33 -23.43
N PHE A 311 -8.74 6.03 -23.55
CA PHE A 311 -7.73 5.49 -24.49
C PHE A 311 -8.33 5.08 -25.86
N GLY A 312 -9.65 5.03 -25.98
CA GLY A 312 -10.34 4.58 -27.19
C GLY A 312 -10.32 3.06 -27.40
N ALA A 313 -11.03 2.62 -28.43
CA ALA A 313 -11.26 1.18 -28.70
C ALA A 313 -9.96 0.37 -28.99
N LYS A 314 -8.93 0.99 -29.52
CA LYS A 314 -7.63 0.34 -29.79
C LYS A 314 -6.96 -0.20 -28.52
N PHE A 315 -7.30 0.36 -27.36
CA PHE A 315 -6.79 -0.07 -26.06
C PHE A 315 -7.39 -1.41 -25.58
N ALA A 316 -8.44 -1.93 -26.23
CA ALA A 316 -9.13 -3.14 -25.77
C ALA A 316 -8.23 -4.39 -25.70
N ALA A 317 -7.21 -4.51 -26.55
CA ALA A 317 -6.25 -5.61 -26.51
C ALA A 317 -5.13 -5.41 -25.48
N ASN A 318 -4.87 -4.17 -25.04
CA ASN A 318 -3.70 -3.79 -24.24
C ASN A 318 -3.54 -4.60 -22.93
N PRO A 319 -4.58 -4.88 -22.11
CA PRO A 319 -4.42 -5.67 -20.88
C PRO A 319 -3.82 -7.05 -21.09
N PHE A 320 -4.00 -7.64 -22.29
CA PHE A 320 -3.53 -8.98 -22.64
C PHE A 320 -2.23 -8.97 -23.42
N THR A 321 -1.93 -7.89 -24.14
CA THR A 321 -0.78 -7.80 -25.04
C THR A 321 0.37 -6.97 -24.48
N ALA A 322 0.12 -6.09 -23.50
CA ALA A 322 1.12 -5.18 -22.95
C ALA A 322 2.33 -5.91 -22.35
N ALA A 323 2.10 -7.04 -21.67
CA ALA A 323 3.19 -7.85 -21.13
C ALA A 323 4.13 -8.37 -22.22
N PHE A 324 3.56 -8.88 -23.31
CA PHE A 324 4.33 -9.41 -24.45
C PHE A 324 4.99 -8.29 -25.24
N GLY A 325 4.31 -7.14 -25.42
CA GLY A 325 4.86 -5.95 -26.04
C GLY A 325 6.08 -5.44 -25.28
N SER A 326 5.98 -5.32 -23.99
CA SER A 326 7.08 -4.85 -23.12
C SER A 326 8.29 -5.80 -23.17
N ILE A 327 8.09 -7.12 -23.26
CA ILE A 327 9.18 -8.09 -23.42
C ILE A 327 9.82 -7.95 -24.81
N GLY A 328 9.01 -7.85 -25.87
CA GLY A 328 9.49 -7.73 -27.25
C GLY A 328 10.23 -6.41 -27.51
N GLU A 329 9.77 -5.29 -26.94
CA GLU A 329 10.48 -4.02 -26.99
C GLU A 329 11.82 -4.10 -26.25
N THR A 330 11.85 -4.75 -25.08
CA THR A 330 13.08 -4.98 -24.31
C THR A 330 14.12 -5.78 -25.10
N GLU A 331 13.70 -6.81 -25.84
CA GLU A 331 14.60 -7.60 -26.69
C GLU A 331 15.10 -6.80 -27.89
N LYS A 332 14.23 -6.01 -28.54
CA LYS A 332 14.63 -5.13 -29.65
C LYS A 332 15.65 -4.08 -29.20
N ILE A 333 15.39 -3.41 -28.09
CA ILE A 333 16.29 -2.39 -27.53
C ILE A 333 17.63 -3.00 -27.11
N LYS A 334 17.65 -4.24 -26.61
CA LYS A 334 18.90 -4.97 -26.32
C LYS A 334 19.66 -5.34 -27.60
N GLY A 335 18.96 -5.58 -28.69
CA GLY A 335 19.56 -5.87 -30.00
C GLY A 335 20.10 -4.64 -30.73
N GLU A 336 19.54 -3.46 -30.44
CA GLU A 336 19.92 -2.16 -31.02
C GLU A 336 20.89 -1.38 -30.13
N LEU A 337 21.75 -2.07 -29.38
CA LEU A 337 22.67 -1.52 -28.38
C LEU A 337 23.70 -0.49 -28.92
N GLU A 338 23.75 -0.26 -30.23
CA GLU A 338 24.67 0.67 -30.86
C GLU A 338 24.13 2.10 -31.01
N GLU A 339 22.82 2.33 -30.84
CA GLU A 339 22.22 3.67 -30.91
C GLU A 339 22.03 4.29 -29.52
N PHE A 340 22.67 5.46 -29.32
CA PHE A 340 22.56 6.25 -28.09
C PHE A 340 21.52 7.38 -28.31
N PRO A 341 20.65 7.71 -27.32
CA PRO A 341 20.61 7.22 -25.93
C PRO A 341 19.81 5.93 -25.73
N ASN A 342 20.46 4.90 -25.20
CA ASN A 342 19.81 3.64 -24.86
C ASN A 342 19.24 3.70 -23.43
N VAL A 343 17.94 3.52 -23.29
CA VAL A 343 17.22 3.60 -22.00
C VAL A 343 17.78 2.62 -20.95
N PHE A 344 18.21 1.40 -21.37
CA PHE A 344 18.78 0.41 -20.45
C PHE A 344 20.20 0.76 -19.95
N VAL A 345 20.89 1.65 -20.64
CA VAL A 345 22.20 2.16 -20.22
C VAL A 345 22.08 3.50 -19.54
N SER A 346 21.19 4.36 -20.04
CA SER A 346 21.04 5.74 -19.57
C SER A 346 20.23 5.85 -18.27
N VAL A 347 19.25 4.95 -18.07
CA VAL A 347 18.39 4.97 -16.89
C VAL A 347 18.85 3.88 -15.92
N ALA A 348 19.43 4.28 -14.79
CA ALA A 348 19.98 3.36 -13.78
C ALA A 348 18.96 2.30 -13.30
N GLU A 349 17.68 2.64 -13.26
CA GLU A 349 16.60 1.75 -12.85
C GLU A 349 16.28 0.65 -13.85
N MET A 350 16.56 0.88 -15.13
CA MET A 350 16.35 -0.08 -16.21
C MET A 350 17.56 -0.99 -16.44
N GLN A 351 18.66 -0.75 -15.73
CA GLN A 351 19.81 -1.65 -15.76
C GLN A 351 19.44 -3.03 -15.21
N SER A 352 20.12 -4.06 -15.72
CA SER A 352 19.94 -5.43 -15.25
C SER A 352 20.09 -5.53 -13.73
N GLY A 353 19.14 -6.20 -13.07
CA GLY A 353 19.21 -6.51 -11.64
C GLY A 353 20.32 -7.49 -11.27
N GLY A 354 20.99 -8.08 -12.27
CA GLY A 354 21.98 -9.13 -12.08
C GLY A 354 21.34 -10.51 -11.95
N ASN A 355 22.03 -11.41 -11.28
CA ASN A 355 21.50 -12.75 -11.03
C ASN A 355 20.53 -12.76 -9.81
N ILE A 356 19.87 -13.91 -9.58
CA ILE A 356 18.92 -14.07 -8.46
C ILE A 356 19.54 -13.77 -7.10
N LYS A 357 20.82 -14.05 -6.91
CA LYS A 357 21.56 -13.74 -5.68
C LYS A 357 21.66 -12.22 -5.47
N ASP A 358 21.98 -11.48 -6.54
CA ASP A 358 22.10 -10.01 -6.47
C ASP A 358 20.75 -9.35 -6.15
N VAL A 359 19.67 -9.86 -6.76
CA VAL A 359 18.30 -9.42 -6.45
C VAL A 359 17.94 -9.73 -4.99
N ALA A 360 18.26 -10.93 -4.49
CA ALA A 360 17.99 -11.33 -3.12
C ALA A 360 18.78 -10.47 -2.11
N ILE A 361 20.04 -10.14 -2.40
CA ILE A 361 20.86 -9.26 -1.58
C ILE A 361 20.26 -7.86 -1.50
N ARG A 362 19.85 -7.29 -2.62
CA ARG A 362 19.28 -5.93 -2.69
C ARG A 362 17.98 -5.77 -1.91
N ILE A 363 17.12 -6.80 -1.90
CA ILE A 363 15.81 -6.73 -1.25
C ILE A 363 15.87 -7.23 0.19
N GLY A 364 16.71 -8.23 0.46
CA GLY A 364 16.70 -8.98 1.70
C GLY A 364 17.63 -8.46 2.77
N ASP A 365 18.31 -7.32 2.56
CA ASP A 365 19.35 -6.81 3.45
C ASP A 365 20.41 -7.89 3.81
N MET A 366 20.74 -8.76 2.86
CA MET A 366 21.72 -9.81 3.05
C MET A 366 23.13 -9.26 3.32
N GLU A 367 23.40 -8.00 2.98
CA GLU A 367 24.60 -7.29 3.38
C GLU A 367 24.67 -7.10 4.89
N LEU A 368 23.56 -6.71 5.54
CA LEU A 368 23.45 -6.66 6.99
C LEU A 368 23.70 -8.04 7.63
N VAL A 369 23.21 -9.11 6.98
CA VAL A 369 23.43 -10.49 7.43
C VAL A 369 24.89 -10.89 7.30
N SER A 370 25.57 -10.47 6.22
CA SER A 370 27.00 -10.80 5.99
C SER A 370 27.94 -10.03 6.92
N GLN A 371 27.54 -8.84 7.37
CA GLN A 371 28.33 -7.98 8.28
C GLN A 371 28.04 -8.26 9.76
N ALA A 372 27.00 -9.03 10.07
CA ALA A 372 26.55 -9.32 11.45
C ALA A 372 27.43 -10.40 12.14
N SER A 373 28.75 -10.20 12.17
CA SER A 373 29.64 -11.05 12.95
C SER A 373 29.30 -10.91 14.44
N GLY A 374 28.95 -12.04 15.09
CA GLY A 374 28.60 -12.10 16.51
C GLY A 374 27.11 -11.98 16.84
N VAL A 375 26.23 -11.80 15.85
CA VAL A 375 24.76 -11.78 16.08
C VAL A 375 24.23 -13.22 16.10
N PRO A 376 23.38 -13.62 17.07
CA PRO A 376 22.76 -14.93 17.08
C PRO A 376 22.00 -15.24 15.79
N LEU A 377 22.19 -16.45 15.23
CA LEU A 377 21.58 -16.90 13.98
C LEU A 377 20.05 -16.66 13.95
N MET A 378 19.39 -16.82 15.09
CA MET A 378 17.94 -16.57 15.20
C MET A 378 17.58 -15.12 14.91
N LEU A 379 18.37 -14.14 15.37
CA LEU A 379 18.13 -12.71 15.08
C LEU A 379 18.39 -12.41 13.60
N ILE A 380 19.44 -13.00 13.02
CA ILE A 380 19.73 -12.88 11.58
C ILE A 380 18.54 -13.35 10.75
N VAL A 381 17.97 -14.51 11.07
CA VAL A 381 16.80 -15.06 10.37
C VAL A 381 15.58 -14.15 10.53
N LEU A 382 15.34 -13.62 11.74
CA LEU A 382 14.22 -12.73 12.00
C LEU A 382 14.35 -11.35 11.35
N MET A 383 15.57 -10.92 11.07
CA MET A 383 15.85 -9.63 10.42
C MET A 383 15.92 -9.74 8.89
N SER A 384 16.04 -10.92 8.31
CA SER A 384 16.12 -11.12 6.87
C SER A 384 14.76 -11.42 6.25
N PRO A 385 14.13 -10.48 5.51
CA PRO A 385 12.87 -10.71 4.79
C PRO A 385 12.99 -11.88 3.80
N PHE A 386 14.16 -12.10 3.20
CA PHE A 386 14.39 -13.22 2.29
C PHE A 386 14.26 -14.57 2.99
N LEU A 387 14.93 -14.76 4.14
CA LEU A 387 14.87 -16.01 4.91
C LEU A 387 13.45 -16.24 5.48
N LEU A 388 12.78 -15.19 5.93
CA LEU A 388 11.38 -15.27 6.37
C LEU A 388 10.45 -15.68 5.23
N THR A 389 10.70 -15.19 4.02
CA THR A 389 9.94 -15.57 2.81
C THR A 389 10.14 -17.04 2.46
N ILE A 390 11.36 -17.54 2.50
CA ILE A 390 11.64 -18.98 2.33
C ILE A 390 10.90 -19.79 3.41
N GLY A 391 10.98 -19.37 4.66
CA GLY A 391 10.25 -20.01 5.77
C GLY A 391 8.74 -20.04 5.55
N CYS A 392 8.16 -18.97 4.99
CA CYS A 392 6.76 -18.91 4.62
C CYS A 392 6.42 -19.95 3.54
N PHE A 393 7.19 -20.06 2.48
CA PHE A 393 6.95 -21.06 1.44
C PHE A 393 7.08 -22.48 1.95
N ILE A 394 8.09 -22.77 2.80
CA ILE A 394 8.23 -24.06 3.45
C ILE A 394 6.99 -24.38 4.30
N TYR A 395 6.49 -23.40 5.08
CA TYR A 395 5.27 -23.56 5.87
C TYR A 395 4.05 -23.82 4.99
N LEU A 396 3.83 -23.04 3.93
CA LEU A 396 2.69 -23.18 3.03
C LEU A 396 2.72 -24.52 2.29
N PHE A 397 3.90 -24.94 1.85
CA PHE A 397 4.09 -26.25 1.21
C PHE A 397 3.81 -27.41 2.19
N TYR A 398 4.32 -27.32 3.42
CA TYR A 398 4.04 -28.30 4.47
C TYR A 398 2.54 -28.37 4.81
N ALA A 399 1.87 -27.22 4.95
CA ALA A 399 0.45 -27.13 5.24
C ALA A 399 -0.39 -27.76 4.10
N PHE A 400 -0.02 -27.49 2.86
CA PHE A 400 -0.62 -28.11 1.68
C PHE A 400 -0.39 -29.63 1.66
N TRP A 401 0.85 -30.08 1.84
CA TRP A 401 1.21 -31.50 1.76
C TRP A 401 0.50 -32.33 2.83
N LYS A 402 0.54 -31.89 4.07
CA LYS A 402 0.04 -32.66 5.20
C LYS A 402 -1.46 -32.49 5.44
N ARG A 403 -2.02 -31.28 5.24
CA ARG A 403 -3.38 -30.94 5.63
C ARG A 403 -4.27 -30.53 4.46
N ARG A 404 -3.74 -30.41 3.27
CA ARG A 404 -4.42 -29.85 2.09
C ARG A 404 -4.96 -28.42 2.30
N GLU A 405 -4.38 -27.69 3.25
CA GLU A 405 -4.73 -26.32 3.59
C GLU A 405 -3.87 -25.32 2.81
N HIS A 406 -4.35 -24.09 2.65
CA HIS A 406 -3.64 -22.96 2.07
C HIS A 406 -3.12 -23.15 0.64
N PHE A 407 -3.68 -24.08 -0.13
CA PHE A 407 -3.21 -24.30 -1.51
C PHE A 407 -3.34 -23.05 -2.38
N ASP A 408 -4.51 -22.38 -2.37
CA ASP A 408 -4.74 -21.19 -3.16
C ASP A 408 -3.80 -20.04 -2.73
N THR A 409 -3.47 -19.95 -1.44
CA THR A 409 -2.50 -18.99 -0.90
C THR A 409 -1.08 -19.29 -1.42
N LEU A 410 -0.67 -20.57 -1.36
CA LEU A 410 0.63 -21.00 -1.87
C LEU A 410 0.76 -20.70 -3.36
N LEU A 411 -0.25 -21.06 -4.15
CA LEU A 411 -0.29 -20.86 -5.58
C LEU A 411 -0.17 -19.37 -5.93
N PHE A 412 -0.98 -18.51 -5.28
CA PHE A 412 -0.97 -17.07 -5.52
C PHE A 412 0.38 -16.44 -5.18
N MET A 413 0.94 -16.77 -4.01
CA MET A 413 2.22 -16.23 -3.58
C MET A 413 3.39 -16.72 -4.45
N LEU A 414 3.35 -17.98 -4.93
CA LEU A 414 4.37 -18.49 -5.85
C LEU A 414 4.38 -17.75 -7.18
N ILE A 415 3.21 -17.52 -7.78
CA ILE A 415 3.10 -16.79 -9.04
C ILE A 415 3.66 -15.38 -8.87
N TRP A 416 3.27 -14.71 -7.79
CA TRP A 416 3.73 -13.36 -7.50
C TRP A 416 5.24 -13.31 -7.27
N PHE A 417 5.76 -14.22 -6.43
CA PHE A 417 7.18 -14.29 -6.12
C PHE A 417 8.02 -14.60 -7.36
N VAL A 418 7.71 -15.68 -8.08
CA VAL A 418 8.50 -16.12 -9.24
C VAL A 418 8.41 -15.09 -10.37
N GLY A 419 7.21 -14.55 -10.64
CA GLY A 419 7.02 -13.56 -11.70
C GLY A 419 7.88 -12.31 -11.49
N PHE A 420 7.83 -11.72 -10.29
CA PHE A 420 8.63 -10.51 -10.03
C PHE A 420 10.09 -10.80 -9.72
N LEU A 421 10.44 -11.98 -9.22
CA LEU A 421 11.84 -12.38 -9.10
C LEU A 421 12.50 -12.41 -10.49
N VAL A 422 11.86 -13.03 -11.47
CA VAL A 422 12.35 -13.06 -12.86
C VAL A 422 12.38 -11.63 -13.44
N ALA A 423 11.31 -10.86 -13.28
CA ALA A 423 11.29 -9.47 -13.75
C ALA A 423 12.43 -8.63 -13.12
N SER A 424 12.74 -8.85 -11.85
CA SER A 424 13.81 -8.13 -11.13
C SER A 424 15.21 -8.45 -11.65
N THR A 425 15.43 -9.59 -12.28
CA THR A 425 16.71 -9.88 -12.95
C THR A 425 16.86 -9.11 -14.26
N VAL A 426 15.73 -8.79 -14.91
CA VAL A 426 15.70 -8.02 -16.16
C VAL A 426 16.00 -6.55 -15.91
N ALA A 427 15.33 -5.93 -14.92
CA ALA A 427 15.56 -4.54 -14.54
C ALA A 427 15.43 -4.32 -13.04
N ILE A 428 16.30 -3.50 -12.47
CA ILE A 428 16.36 -3.18 -11.03
C ILE A 428 15.03 -2.59 -10.54
N ARG A 429 14.35 -1.81 -11.37
CA ARG A 429 13.05 -1.21 -11.05
C ARG A 429 12.02 -2.21 -10.53
N PHE A 430 12.02 -3.44 -11.06
CA PHE A 430 11.05 -4.47 -10.66
C PHE A 430 11.27 -5.02 -9.25
N THR A 431 12.41 -4.74 -8.62
CA THR A 431 12.65 -5.10 -7.21
C THR A 431 11.63 -4.41 -6.28
N LEU A 432 11.17 -3.21 -6.64
CA LEU A 432 10.11 -2.52 -5.90
C LEU A 432 8.82 -3.37 -5.83
N PHE A 433 8.44 -4.03 -6.93
CA PHE A 433 7.21 -4.85 -6.99
C PHE A 433 7.35 -6.23 -6.35
N LEU A 434 8.58 -6.66 -6.08
CA LEU A 434 8.86 -7.87 -5.29
C LEU A 434 8.77 -7.58 -3.78
N THR A 435 8.97 -6.34 -3.35
CA THR A 435 8.89 -5.93 -1.94
C THR A 435 7.60 -6.35 -1.23
N PRO A 436 6.38 -6.21 -1.82
CA PRO A 436 5.16 -6.66 -1.15
C PRO A 436 5.13 -8.17 -0.87
N VAL A 437 5.73 -8.97 -1.74
CA VAL A 437 5.80 -10.42 -1.54
C VAL A 437 6.62 -10.76 -0.30
N TYR A 438 7.79 -10.12 -0.15
CA TYR A 438 8.62 -10.27 1.03
C TYR A 438 7.91 -9.80 2.30
N ALA A 439 7.25 -8.64 2.23
CA ALA A 439 6.49 -8.09 3.36
C ALA A 439 5.37 -9.03 3.81
N ILE A 440 4.58 -9.55 2.88
CA ILE A 440 3.43 -10.42 3.16
C ILE A 440 3.89 -11.80 3.62
N CYS A 441 4.88 -12.42 2.94
CA CYS A 441 5.42 -13.72 3.33
C CYS A 441 6.06 -13.67 4.72
N SER A 442 6.90 -12.67 5.00
CA SER A 442 7.50 -12.47 6.32
C SER A 442 6.45 -12.33 7.41
N ALA A 443 5.40 -11.52 7.13
CA ALA A 443 4.28 -11.33 8.05
C ALA A 443 3.50 -12.62 8.32
N MET A 444 3.21 -13.40 7.29
CA MET A 444 2.52 -14.69 7.42
C MET A 444 3.35 -15.69 8.22
N PHE A 445 4.64 -15.78 7.95
CA PHE A 445 5.55 -16.69 8.67
C PHE A 445 5.64 -16.33 10.16
N LEU A 446 5.87 -15.05 10.49
CA LEU A 446 5.96 -14.61 11.88
C LEU A 446 4.63 -14.71 12.62
N ALA A 447 3.50 -14.41 11.97
CA ALA A 447 2.18 -14.61 12.57
C ALA A 447 1.94 -16.08 12.90
N LYS A 448 2.38 -16.99 12.03
CA LYS A 448 2.26 -18.43 12.28
C LYS A 448 3.20 -18.91 13.38
N LEU A 449 4.43 -18.45 13.36
CA LEU A 449 5.41 -18.76 14.42
C LEU A 449 4.88 -18.34 15.79
N TRP A 450 4.33 -17.13 15.89
CA TRP A 450 3.67 -16.61 17.09
C TRP A 450 2.53 -17.53 17.56
N ASP A 451 1.65 -17.96 16.65
CA ASP A 451 0.53 -18.86 17.00
C ASP A 451 1.02 -20.23 17.50
N VAL A 452 2.15 -20.73 16.99
CA VAL A 452 2.76 -21.99 17.45
C VAL A 452 3.39 -21.84 18.83
N LEU A 453 4.10 -20.74 19.08
CA LEU A 453 4.78 -20.49 20.35
C LEU A 453 3.79 -20.26 21.51
N ILE A 454 2.69 -19.54 21.26
CA ILE A 454 1.69 -19.27 22.31
C ILE A 454 0.82 -20.50 22.60
N LYS A 455 0.50 -21.34 21.60
CA LYS A 455 -0.30 -22.56 21.82
C LYS A 455 0.46 -23.64 22.60
N LYS A 456 1.77 -23.52 22.77
CA LYS A 456 2.57 -24.43 23.59
C LYS A 456 2.62 -24.03 25.08
N LYS A 457 2.07 -22.87 25.44
CA LYS A 457 1.79 -22.45 26.81
C LYS A 457 0.30 -22.68 27.14
#